data_ade866871566bbe53de3eedbbfae0da2
#
_entry.id   ade866871566bbe53de3eedbbfae0da2
#
_cell.length_a   1.000
_cell.length_b   1.000
_cell.length_c   1.000
_cell.angle_alpha   90.00
_cell.angle_beta   90.00
_cell.angle_gamma   90.00
#
_symmetry.space_group_name_H-M   'P 1'
#
loop_
_entity.id
_entity.type
_entity.pdbx_description
1 polymer ?
#
loop_
_entity_poly.entity_id
_entity_poly.type
_entity_poly.pdbx_seq_one_letter_code
_entity_poly.pdbx_strand_id
1 'polypeptide(L)'
;MCIDKMRYIMIGCALALIALAGCKTPELLMDERISLPESGEMGMNDTTFVKPLSWDVFFQDTLLRGYVDVALHNNHSFRQSMERIAMSRAALRRAKGLLLPDVNLNIGASVNRFGEYTMDGVGNSETNVPSLPKDKHIPDPYRDFGLSLSFQWEADIWGKLTRKKQAAAARWMASVEATRFAQSMLISDLAIQYYELIGLDRRKEVLRNALASARRSHELTRQLKKEGAETQLAVDQFYARVLLIESKLLENDQLIGEKERAIACLLGVFPFEIRRMGFDELRKLPVPLSEGIPANLLTLRPDVRSAEMGLIASKADVIAAKAAFYPSLVLGASGGFNAFDVGKWFHSPASLVYDLAAGITAPIFRRDEIRSMWNEAKASQRIALSQYHETALNAYTEVLDLYCASQTQTERIRLKEKESLAHQRSVVNAGEMFQLSYTGFLEVLSAEERYLDSELEHIDIVTDLCRKKILLYRALGGGC
;
A
#
# COMPACT_ATOMS: atom_id res chain seq x y z
N MET A 1 44.12 39.97 38.50
CA MET A 1 42.62 40.03 38.59
C MET A 1 41.86 39.71 37.30
N CYS A 2 42.42 39.90 36.10
CA CYS A 2 41.76 39.56 34.85
C CYS A 2 41.92 38.05 34.44
N ILE A 3 43.05 37.44 34.76
CA ILE A 3 43.42 36.07 34.42
C ILE A 3 42.60 35.06 35.24
N ASP A 4 42.27 35.35 36.49
CA ASP A 4 41.49 34.47 37.35
C ASP A 4 40.02 34.43 36.93
N LYS A 5 39.44 35.57 36.50
CA LYS A 5 38.08 35.60 35.96
C LYS A 5 37.94 34.74 34.67
N MET A 6 38.93 34.73 33.81
CA MET A 6 38.96 33.97 32.60
C MET A 6 39.05 32.45 32.87
N ARG A 7 39.82 32.06 33.92
CA ARG A 7 39.89 30.66 34.39
C ARG A 7 38.55 30.16 34.93
N TYR A 8 37.85 30.97 35.74
CA TYR A 8 36.51 30.59 36.23
C TYR A 8 35.46 30.45 35.12
N ILE A 9 35.52 31.29 34.09
CA ILE A 9 34.66 31.20 32.92
C ILE A 9 34.97 29.92 32.12
N MET A 10 36.26 29.62 31.90
CA MET A 10 36.67 28.36 31.21
C MET A 10 36.28 27.10 31.99
N ILE A 11 36.43 27.11 33.32
CA ILE A 11 36.02 25.99 34.19
C ILE A 11 34.49 25.86 34.20
N GLY A 12 33.75 26.97 34.23
CA GLY A 12 32.30 26.97 34.11
C GLY A 12 31.80 26.41 32.75
N CYS A 13 32.43 26.80 31.66
CA CYS A 13 32.16 26.27 30.33
C CYS A 13 32.52 24.77 30.21
N ALA A 14 33.65 24.34 30.79
CA ALA A 14 34.05 22.93 30.78
C ALA A 14 33.13 22.08 31.64
N LEU A 15 32.67 22.54 32.80
CA LEU A 15 31.67 21.85 33.63
C LEU A 15 30.30 21.79 32.95
N ALA A 16 29.89 22.84 32.25
CA ALA A 16 28.65 22.83 31.44
C ALA A 16 28.74 21.84 30.27
N LEU A 17 29.90 21.73 29.61
CA LEU A 17 30.15 20.73 28.53
C LEU A 17 30.17 19.30 29.07
N ILE A 18 30.69 19.03 30.26
CA ILE A 18 30.71 17.73 30.91
C ILE A 18 29.31 17.32 31.37
N ALA A 19 28.50 18.26 31.87
CA ALA A 19 27.09 18.01 32.22
C ALA A 19 26.22 17.71 30.99
N LEU A 20 26.57 18.20 29.81
CA LEU A 20 25.90 17.91 28.54
C LEU A 20 26.29 16.54 27.95
N ALA A 21 27.48 16.00 28.29
CA ALA A 21 27.96 14.73 27.79
C ALA A 21 27.32 13.47 28.46
N GLY A 22 26.60 13.66 29.59
CA GLY A 22 26.12 12.56 30.45
C GLY A 22 24.74 12.00 30.13
N CYS A 23 23.96 12.60 29.26
CA CYS A 23 22.60 12.15 28.98
C CYS A 23 22.54 11.20 27.74
N LYS A 24 22.93 9.95 27.91
CA LYS A 24 22.45 8.89 27.00
C LYS A 24 20.94 8.81 27.14
N THR A 25 20.23 9.07 26.05
CA THR A 25 18.79 8.83 26.00
C THR A 25 18.51 7.34 26.24
N PRO A 26 17.72 6.96 27.26
CA PRO A 26 17.38 5.56 27.44
C PRO A 26 16.65 5.07 26.19
N GLU A 27 17.17 4.03 25.56
CA GLU A 27 16.42 3.25 24.56
C GLU A 27 15.20 2.67 25.24
N LEU A 28 14.03 3.02 24.76
CA LEU A 28 12.80 2.29 25.09
C LEU A 28 12.87 0.95 24.35
N LEU A 29 13.53 -0.01 24.97
CA LEU A 29 13.49 -1.42 24.54
C LEU A 29 12.10 -1.95 24.94
N MET A 30 11.11 -1.80 24.09
CA MET A 30 9.98 -2.70 24.07
C MET A 30 10.42 -3.91 23.26
N ASP A 31 10.37 -5.09 23.85
CA ASP A 31 10.54 -6.34 23.14
C ASP A 31 9.29 -6.54 22.24
N GLU A 32 9.43 -6.23 20.96
CA GLU A 32 8.32 -6.07 20.02
C GLU A 32 8.25 -7.22 19.03
N ARG A 33 9.02 -8.28 19.27
CA ARG A 33 8.97 -9.47 18.43
C ARG A 33 7.71 -10.26 18.75
N ILE A 34 6.85 -10.41 17.73
CA ILE A 34 5.76 -11.37 17.81
C ILE A 34 6.39 -12.75 17.81
N SER A 35 6.29 -13.46 18.95
CA SER A 35 6.52 -14.89 18.97
C SER A 35 5.34 -15.54 18.25
N LEU A 36 5.60 -16.20 17.12
CA LEU A 36 4.62 -17.11 16.54
C LEU A 36 4.31 -18.21 17.55
N PRO A 37 3.07 -18.71 17.61
CA PRO A 37 2.75 -19.86 18.45
C PRO A 37 3.75 -21.00 18.14
N GLU A 38 4.40 -21.52 19.15
CA GLU A 38 5.17 -22.76 19.01
C GLU A 38 4.22 -23.82 18.47
N SER A 39 4.68 -24.58 17.47
CA SER A 39 3.96 -25.57 16.69
C SER A 39 3.03 -26.46 17.52
N GLY A 40 1.78 -26.06 17.70
CA GLY A 40 0.72 -26.88 18.23
C GLY A 40 -0.14 -27.38 17.07
N GLU A 41 -0.33 -28.68 16.98
CA GLU A 41 -1.36 -29.43 16.23
C GLU A 41 -1.37 -29.45 14.71
N MET A 42 -0.71 -28.55 13.98
CA MET A 42 -0.63 -28.59 12.52
C MET A 42 0.83 -28.60 12.05
N GLY A 43 1.54 -29.71 12.20
CA GLY A 43 2.79 -30.10 11.51
C GLY A 43 3.63 -28.94 10.94
N MET A 44 4.04 -27.97 11.76
CA MET A 44 5.03 -26.98 11.35
C MET A 44 6.37 -27.68 11.26
N ASN A 45 6.80 -28.03 10.06
CA ASN A 45 8.17 -28.42 9.84
C ASN A 45 9.03 -27.16 9.87
N ASP A 46 9.77 -26.97 10.94
CA ASP A 46 10.66 -25.83 11.25
C ASP A 46 11.77 -25.59 10.21
N THR A 47 11.85 -26.40 9.16
CA THR A 47 13.02 -26.48 8.28
C THR A 47 12.77 -26.13 6.81
N THR A 48 11.53 -25.94 6.36
CA THR A 48 11.27 -25.60 4.94
C THR A 48 11.16 -24.09 4.75
N PHE A 49 12.28 -23.46 4.41
CA PHE A 49 12.28 -22.11 3.82
C PHE A 49 11.64 -22.19 2.43
N VAL A 50 10.37 -21.85 2.33
CA VAL A 50 9.70 -21.74 1.03
C VAL A 50 9.99 -20.36 0.46
N LYS A 51 10.70 -20.32 -0.67
CA LYS A 51 10.77 -19.11 -1.48
C LYS A 51 9.47 -19.00 -2.28
N PRO A 52 8.75 -17.86 -2.21
CA PRO A 52 7.56 -17.68 -3.03
C PRO A 52 7.91 -17.89 -4.51
N LEU A 53 7.10 -18.69 -5.22
CA LEU A 53 7.22 -18.83 -6.66
C LEU A 53 6.93 -17.47 -7.31
N SER A 54 7.67 -17.12 -8.33
CA SER A 54 7.35 -15.96 -9.16
C SER A 54 6.01 -16.19 -9.86
N TRP A 55 5.25 -15.11 -10.11
CA TRP A 55 3.91 -15.20 -10.70
C TRP A 55 3.90 -15.82 -12.10
N ASP A 56 4.95 -15.62 -12.88
CA ASP A 56 5.14 -16.21 -14.22
C ASP A 56 5.38 -17.72 -14.18
N VAL A 57 5.87 -18.25 -13.07
CA VAL A 57 6.02 -19.70 -12.82
C VAL A 57 4.74 -20.28 -12.26
N PHE A 58 4.06 -19.55 -11.36
CA PHE A 58 2.82 -20.02 -10.73
C PHE A 58 1.66 -20.10 -11.72
N PHE A 59 1.45 -19.05 -12.53
CA PHE A 59 0.43 -19.05 -13.58
C PHE A 59 1.01 -19.59 -14.88
N GLN A 60 0.58 -20.79 -15.27
CA GLN A 60 1.05 -21.43 -16.51
C GLN A 60 0.31 -20.93 -17.76
N ASP A 61 -0.84 -20.27 -17.58
CA ASP A 61 -1.65 -19.72 -18.66
C ASP A 61 -0.97 -18.51 -19.31
N THR A 62 -0.63 -18.64 -20.59
CA THR A 62 0.07 -17.59 -21.36
C THR A 62 -0.81 -16.38 -21.65
N LEU A 63 -2.15 -16.56 -21.77
CA LEU A 63 -3.08 -15.45 -21.96
C LEU A 63 -3.17 -14.61 -20.68
N LEU A 64 -3.33 -15.27 -19.53
CA LEU A 64 -3.33 -14.58 -18.23
C LEU A 64 -2.03 -13.82 -17.99
N ARG A 65 -0.87 -14.43 -18.32
CA ARG A 65 0.44 -13.72 -18.20
C ARG A 65 0.46 -12.45 -19.03
N GLY A 66 -0.01 -12.50 -20.28
CA GLY A 66 -0.12 -11.31 -21.12
C GLY A 66 -1.00 -10.23 -20.51
N TYR A 67 -2.12 -10.60 -19.90
CA TYR A 67 -2.98 -9.65 -19.19
C TYR A 67 -2.32 -9.08 -17.93
N VAL A 68 -1.58 -9.88 -17.17
CA VAL A 68 -0.80 -9.38 -16.01
C VAL A 68 0.21 -8.34 -16.44
N ASP A 69 0.95 -8.57 -17.52
CA ASP A 69 1.90 -7.59 -18.05
C ASP A 69 1.21 -6.28 -18.46
N VAL A 70 0.07 -6.34 -19.14
CA VAL A 70 -0.72 -5.16 -19.49
C VAL A 70 -1.21 -4.43 -18.23
N ALA A 71 -1.71 -5.15 -17.23
CA ALA A 71 -2.19 -4.57 -15.98
C ALA A 71 -1.09 -3.85 -15.22
N LEU A 72 0.09 -4.46 -15.08
CA LEU A 72 1.24 -3.85 -14.41
C LEU A 72 1.71 -2.55 -15.07
N HIS A 73 1.55 -2.43 -16.40
CA HIS A 73 1.91 -1.20 -17.12
C HIS A 73 0.82 -0.13 -17.10
N ASN A 74 -0.45 -0.51 -17.15
CA ASN A 74 -1.55 0.43 -17.41
C ASN A 74 -2.44 0.70 -16.20
N ASN A 75 -2.48 -0.19 -15.19
CA ASN A 75 -3.38 -0.04 -14.06
C ASN A 75 -3.10 1.26 -13.29
N HIS A 76 -4.10 2.14 -13.20
CA HIS A 76 -3.97 3.46 -12.59
C HIS A 76 -3.71 3.41 -11.08
N SER A 77 -4.29 2.46 -10.35
CA SER A 77 -4.07 2.31 -8.90
C SER A 77 -2.64 1.84 -8.61
N PHE A 78 -2.12 0.93 -9.44
CA PHE A 78 -0.73 0.49 -9.33
C PHE A 78 0.26 1.62 -9.66
N ARG A 79 0.00 2.40 -10.73
CA ARG A 79 0.80 3.59 -11.07
C ARG A 79 0.79 4.62 -9.94
N GLN A 80 -0.36 4.86 -9.30
CA GLN A 80 -0.41 5.73 -8.11
C GLN A 80 0.47 5.20 -6.97
N SER A 81 0.54 3.89 -6.78
CA SER A 81 1.43 3.28 -5.77
C SER A 81 2.92 3.52 -6.09
N MET A 82 3.30 3.46 -7.37
CA MET A 82 4.66 3.82 -7.82
C MET A 82 4.98 5.30 -7.55
N GLU A 83 4.05 6.22 -7.80
CA GLU A 83 4.24 7.65 -7.50
C GLU A 83 4.36 7.92 -5.99
N ARG A 84 3.72 7.13 -5.14
CA ARG A 84 3.90 7.20 -3.67
C ARG A 84 5.34 6.89 -3.25
N ILE A 85 6.02 5.97 -3.95
CA ILE A 85 7.46 5.72 -3.73
C ILE A 85 8.26 6.98 -4.10
N ALA A 86 7.96 7.63 -5.23
CA ALA A 86 8.64 8.86 -5.65
C ALA A 86 8.43 9.99 -4.63
N MET A 87 7.20 10.17 -4.12
CA MET A 87 6.89 11.12 -3.06
C MET A 87 7.68 10.84 -1.77
N SER A 88 7.69 9.59 -1.31
CA SER A 88 8.43 9.19 -0.10
C SER A 88 9.94 9.36 -0.27
N ARG A 89 10.47 9.08 -1.48
CA ARG A 89 11.88 9.32 -1.83
C ARG A 89 12.23 10.82 -1.82
N ALA A 90 11.33 11.67 -2.31
CA ALA A 90 11.51 13.12 -2.23
C ALA A 90 11.48 13.61 -0.78
N ALA A 91 10.60 13.08 0.08
CA ALA A 91 10.59 13.36 1.51
C ALA A 91 11.90 12.95 2.20
N LEU A 92 12.47 11.78 1.84
CA LEU A 92 13.80 11.36 2.32
C LEU A 92 14.90 12.31 1.85
N ARG A 93 14.87 12.77 0.58
CA ARG A 93 15.84 13.79 0.11
C ARG A 93 15.74 15.07 0.91
N ARG A 94 14.54 15.56 1.18
CA ARG A 94 14.30 16.73 2.04
C ARG A 94 14.87 16.52 3.44
N ALA A 95 14.61 15.36 4.06
CA ALA A 95 15.14 15.03 5.39
C ALA A 95 16.68 14.94 5.42
N LYS A 96 17.31 14.47 4.31
CA LYS A 96 18.77 14.52 4.15
C LYS A 96 19.27 15.95 3.98
N GLY A 97 18.53 16.79 3.27
CA GLY A 97 18.86 18.21 3.07
C GLY A 97 18.89 19.00 4.37
N LEU A 98 18.03 18.66 5.36
CA LEU A 98 18.03 19.32 6.67
C LEU A 98 19.36 19.18 7.45
N LEU A 99 20.23 18.24 7.09
CA LEU A 99 21.56 18.07 7.67
C LEU A 99 22.62 18.96 7.00
N LEU A 100 22.28 19.56 5.87
CA LEU A 100 23.14 20.45 5.11
C LEU A 100 22.79 21.91 5.43
N PRO A 101 23.74 22.84 5.23
CA PRO A 101 23.43 24.23 5.35
C PRO A 101 22.43 24.73 4.32
N ASP A 102 21.62 25.68 4.73
CA ASP A 102 20.79 26.48 3.84
C ASP A 102 21.56 27.69 3.35
N VAL A 103 21.59 27.95 2.05
CA VAL A 103 22.33 29.06 1.43
C VAL A 103 21.35 29.87 0.59
N ASN A 104 21.18 31.15 0.96
CA ASN A 104 20.28 32.07 0.28
C ASN A 104 21.04 33.25 -0.29
N LEU A 105 20.70 33.66 -1.52
CA LEU A 105 21.12 34.92 -2.12
C LEU A 105 20.03 35.96 -1.83
N ASN A 106 20.41 37.02 -1.13
CA ASN A 106 19.53 38.12 -0.81
C ASN A 106 19.97 39.36 -1.60
N ILE A 107 19.05 39.93 -2.37
CA ILE A 107 19.23 41.17 -3.09
C ILE A 107 18.12 42.11 -2.61
N GLY A 108 18.47 43.24 -2.06
CA GLY A 108 17.52 44.19 -1.50
C GLY A 108 17.87 45.63 -1.84
N ALA A 109 16.83 46.43 -2.01
CA ALA A 109 16.92 47.87 -2.07
C ALA A 109 15.85 48.45 -1.17
N SER A 110 16.23 49.37 -0.28
CA SER A 110 15.26 50.07 0.56
C SER A 110 15.54 51.57 0.57
N VAL A 111 14.48 52.35 0.80
CA VAL A 111 14.56 53.80 1.02
C VAL A 111 13.74 54.11 2.27
N ASN A 112 14.41 54.62 3.29
CA ASN A 112 13.79 54.91 4.57
C ASN A 112 13.98 56.40 4.90
N ARG A 113 12.95 57.11 5.28
CA ARG A 113 13.03 58.45 5.86
C ARG A 113 12.78 58.36 7.36
N PHE A 114 13.79 58.71 8.13
CA PHE A 114 13.66 58.73 9.58
C PHE A 114 13.11 60.10 10.05
N GLY A 115 12.24 60.05 11.06
CA GLY A 115 11.70 61.30 11.63
C GLY A 115 12.78 62.06 12.38
N GLU A 116 12.79 63.39 12.31
CA GLU A 116 13.80 64.29 12.92
C GLU A 116 13.94 64.12 14.44
N TYR A 117 12.86 63.67 15.11
CA TYR A 117 12.83 63.43 16.56
C TYR A 117 13.07 61.95 16.94
N THR A 118 13.60 61.14 16.05
CA THR A 118 14.00 59.76 16.33
C THR A 118 15.53 59.67 16.47
N MET A 119 16.01 58.61 17.15
CA MET A 119 17.45 58.38 17.32
C MET A 119 18.17 58.29 15.97
N ASP A 120 17.56 57.58 14.99
CA ASP A 120 18.13 57.43 13.65
C ASP A 120 18.09 58.72 12.84
N GLY A 121 17.05 59.57 12.99
CA GLY A 121 16.94 60.83 12.31
C GLY A 121 17.96 61.87 12.83
N VAL A 122 18.12 61.98 14.14
CA VAL A 122 19.17 62.79 14.76
C VAL A 122 20.56 62.27 14.37
N GLY A 123 20.77 60.94 14.43
CA GLY A 123 22.01 60.30 14.04
C GLY A 123 22.42 60.57 12.60
N ASN A 124 21.47 60.49 11.64
CA ASN A 124 21.72 60.78 10.24
C ASN A 124 22.12 62.24 9.99
N SER A 125 21.50 63.18 10.68
CA SER A 125 21.81 64.62 10.51
C SER A 125 23.15 65.04 11.14
N GLU A 126 23.43 64.51 12.31
CA GLU A 126 24.67 64.92 13.05
C GLU A 126 25.93 64.18 12.61
N THR A 127 25.84 63.01 11.95
CA THR A 127 27.03 62.29 11.45
C THR A 127 27.57 62.83 10.14
N ASN A 128 26.86 63.67 9.42
CA ASN A 128 27.31 64.32 8.18
C ASN A 128 28.11 65.55 8.44
N VAL A 129 29.17 65.44 9.26
CA VAL A 129 30.05 66.56 9.59
C VAL A 129 30.88 67.06 8.39
N PRO A 130 31.26 68.38 8.32
CA PRO A 130 32.04 68.97 7.19
C PRO A 130 33.37 68.29 6.88
N SER A 131 33.96 67.59 7.86
CA SER A 131 35.22 66.87 7.71
C SER A 131 35.07 65.51 7.02
N LEU A 132 33.85 65.01 6.90
CA LEU A 132 33.57 63.77 6.20
C LEU A 132 33.49 63.97 4.69
N PRO A 133 34.16 63.16 3.85
CA PRO A 133 34.04 63.26 2.40
C PRO A 133 32.57 63.16 1.96
N LYS A 134 32.15 64.03 1.04
CA LYS A 134 30.72 64.08 0.56
C LYS A 134 30.17 62.79 0.04
N ASP A 135 31.03 61.92 -0.50
CA ASP A 135 30.69 60.62 -1.00
C ASP A 135 30.41 59.58 0.08
N LYS A 136 30.71 59.91 1.36
CA LYS A 136 30.42 59.09 2.53
C LYS A 136 29.26 59.65 3.37
N HIS A 137 28.67 60.78 2.97
CA HIS A 137 27.51 61.34 3.65
C HIS A 137 26.32 60.39 3.56
N ILE A 138 25.63 60.23 4.68
CA ILE A 138 24.36 59.43 4.75
C ILE A 138 23.29 60.22 4.01
N PRO A 139 22.63 59.66 2.98
CA PRO A 139 21.58 60.33 2.25
C PRO A 139 20.31 60.46 3.10
N ASP A 140 19.57 61.58 2.93
CA ASP A 140 18.20 61.70 3.43
C ASP A 140 17.24 61.89 2.22
N PRO A 141 16.35 60.98 1.95
CA PRO A 141 16.09 59.73 2.67
C PRO A 141 17.23 58.73 2.57
N TYR A 142 17.42 57.94 3.63
CA TYR A 142 18.38 56.85 3.70
C TYR A 142 18.11 55.80 2.64
N ARG A 143 19.10 55.50 1.83
CA ARG A 143 19.02 54.47 0.78
C ARG A 143 19.92 53.33 1.19
N ASP A 144 19.48 52.11 0.95
CA ASP A 144 20.26 50.92 1.25
C ASP A 144 20.15 49.92 0.11
N PHE A 145 21.28 49.56 -0.48
CA PHE A 145 21.39 48.58 -1.55
C PHE A 145 22.28 47.43 -1.06
N GLY A 146 21.65 46.26 -0.89
CA GLY A 146 22.32 45.08 -0.36
C GLY A 146 22.31 43.89 -1.33
N LEU A 147 23.46 43.24 -1.44
CA LEU A 147 23.64 41.94 -2.06
C LEU A 147 24.41 41.06 -1.11
N SER A 148 23.79 39.97 -0.62
CA SER A 148 24.47 39.09 0.33
C SER A 148 24.11 37.61 0.08
N LEU A 149 25.09 36.76 0.30
CA LEU A 149 24.89 35.32 0.50
C LEU A 149 24.76 35.09 2.01
N SER A 150 23.66 34.49 2.44
CA SER A 150 23.47 34.06 3.82
C SER A 150 23.53 32.55 3.89
N PHE A 151 24.18 32.05 4.90
CA PHE A 151 24.38 30.66 5.24
C PHE A 151 23.77 30.41 6.61
N GLN A 152 22.97 29.38 6.76
CA GLN A 152 22.40 28.96 8.03
C GLN A 152 22.47 27.45 8.17
N TRP A 153 22.94 26.95 9.29
CA TRP A 153 23.08 25.53 9.56
C TRP A 153 22.77 25.19 11.01
N GLU A 154 21.87 24.24 11.22
CA GLU A 154 21.61 23.65 12.54
C GLU A 154 22.53 22.44 12.74
N ALA A 155 23.45 22.51 13.69
CA ALA A 155 24.31 21.40 14.05
C ALA A 155 23.50 20.32 14.79
N ASP A 156 23.49 19.11 14.28
CA ASP A 156 22.68 18.00 14.80
C ASP A 156 23.33 17.30 16.00
N ILE A 157 23.60 18.04 17.07
CA ILE A 157 24.30 17.57 18.27
C ILE A 157 23.54 16.45 18.97
N TRP A 158 22.23 16.59 19.04
CA TRP A 158 21.32 15.63 19.73
C TRP A 158 20.72 14.57 18.82
N GLY A 159 21.10 14.54 17.55
CA GLY A 159 20.61 13.58 16.58
C GLY A 159 19.16 13.82 16.13
N LYS A 160 18.56 14.98 16.40
CA LYS A 160 17.19 15.33 15.99
C LYS A 160 16.99 15.17 14.48
N LEU A 161 17.87 15.77 13.69
CA LEU A 161 17.78 15.75 12.23
C LEU A 161 18.15 14.37 11.66
N THR A 162 19.14 13.70 12.26
CA THR A 162 19.52 12.32 11.91
C THR A 162 18.36 11.36 12.14
N ARG A 163 17.62 11.48 13.25
CA ARG A 163 16.44 10.64 13.51
C ARG A 163 15.28 10.96 12.56
N LYS A 164 15.05 12.22 12.20
CA LYS A 164 14.08 12.59 11.14
C LYS A 164 14.45 11.96 9.80
N LYS A 165 15.74 11.93 9.43
CA LYS A 165 16.22 11.26 8.24
C LYS A 165 15.98 9.74 8.30
N GLN A 166 16.23 9.11 9.46
CA GLN A 166 15.98 7.68 9.66
C GLN A 166 14.48 7.34 9.54
N ALA A 167 13.60 8.15 10.15
CA ALA A 167 12.15 8.02 10.02
C ALA A 167 11.70 8.12 8.55
N ALA A 168 12.22 9.12 7.82
CA ALA A 168 11.92 9.28 6.40
C ALA A 168 12.44 8.12 5.55
N ALA A 169 13.61 7.55 5.87
CA ALA A 169 14.15 6.37 5.21
C ALA A 169 13.28 5.14 5.44
N ALA A 170 12.84 4.91 6.67
CA ALA A 170 11.94 3.81 7.00
C ALA A 170 10.58 3.96 6.30
N ARG A 171 9.99 5.16 6.24
CA ARG A 171 8.76 5.44 5.46
C ARG A 171 8.93 5.21 3.97
N TRP A 172 10.09 5.54 3.42
CA TRP A 172 10.38 5.22 2.02
C TRP A 172 10.42 3.70 1.80
N MET A 173 11.07 2.93 2.68
CA MET A 173 11.06 1.47 2.62
C MET A 173 9.65 0.90 2.79
N ALA A 174 8.85 1.43 3.73
CA ALA A 174 7.45 1.06 3.89
C ALA A 174 6.64 1.27 2.60
N SER A 175 6.85 2.39 1.89
CA SER A 175 6.17 2.65 0.61
C SER A 175 6.58 1.67 -0.50
N VAL A 176 7.82 1.21 -0.51
CA VAL A 176 8.29 0.17 -1.46
C VAL A 176 7.58 -1.16 -1.19
N GLU A 177 7.54 -1.60 0.07
CA GLU A 177 6.86 -2.85 0.42
C GLU A 177 5.33 -2.75 0.22
N ALA A 178 4.71 -1.61 0.53
CA ALA A 178 3.30 -1.37 0.23
C ALA A 178 2.99 -1.45 -1.28
N THR A 179 3.91 -0.98 -2.13
CA THR A 179 3.75 -1.10 -3.59
C THR A 179 3.91 -2.55 -4.07
N ARG A 180 4.81 -3.33 -3.49
CA ARG A 180 4.92 -4.77 -3.75
C ARG A 180 3.62 -5.50 -3.36
N PHE A 181 3.06 -5.16 -2.21
CA PHE A 181 1.76 -5.71 -1.81
C PHE A 181 0.65 -5.34 -2.80
N ALA A 182 0.59 -4.08 -3.26
CA ALA A 182 -0.37 -3.64 -4.27
C ALA A 182 -0.18 -4.38 -5.61
N GLN A 183 1.06 -4.68 -6.00
CA GLN A 183 1.36 -5.52 -7.17
C GLN A 183 0.80 -6.94 -7.01
N SER A 184 1.07 -7.58 -5.87
CA SER A 184 0.57 -8.92 -5.57
C SER A 184 -0.97 -8.96 -5.52
N MET A 185 -1.61 -7.94 -4.97
CA MET A 185 -3.07 -7.79 -5.02
C MET A 185 -3.60 -7.67 -6.45
N LEU A 186 -3.03 -6.79 -7.26
CA LEU A 186 -3.45 -6.59 -8.64
C LEU A 186 -3.37 -7.88 -9.46
N ILE A 187 -2.27 -8.62 -9.35
CA ILE A 187 -2.06 -9.90 -10.02
C ILE A 187 -3.09 -10.93 -9.56
N SER A 188 -3.31 -11.03 -8.24
CA SER A 188 -4.26 -11.99 -7.67
C SER A 188 -5.70 -11.67 -8.05
N ASP A 189 -6.10 -10.41 -7.97
CA ASP A 189 -7.46 -9.97 -8.31
C ASP A 189 -7.74 -10.19 -9.80
N LEU A 190 -6.79 -9.87 -10.67
CA LEU A 190 -6.89 -10.15 -12.10
C LEU A 190 -7.03 -11.64 -12.39
N ALA A 191 -6.19 -12.47 -11.76
CA ALA A 191 -6.25 -13.92 -11.93
C ALA A 191 -7.58 -14.51 -11.42
N ILE A 192 -8.09 -14.05 -10.29
CA ILE A 192 -9.39 -14.48 -9.75
C ILE A 192 -10.51 -14.15 -10.74
N GLN A 193 -10.60 -12.88 -11.21
CA GLN A 193 -11.63 -12.49 -12.17
C GLN A 193 -11.55 -13.30 -13.48
N TYR A 194 -10.32 -13.58 -13.95
CA TYR A 194 -10.09 -14.36 -15.15
C TYR A 194 -10.56 -15.83 -15.00
N TYR A 195 -10.23 -16.48 -13.90
CA TYR A 195 -10.63 -17.86 -13.67
C TYR A 195 -12.14 -18.00 -13.34
N GLU A 196 -12.73 -17.01 -12.66
CA GLU A 196 -14.18 -16.95 -12.48
C GLU A 196 -14.91 -16.80 -13.82
N LEU A 197 -14.35 -16.04 -14.75
CA LEU A 197 -14.89 -15.90 -16.10
C LEU A 197 -14.88 -17.24 -16.88
N ILE A 198 -13.81 -18.02 -16.75
CA ILE A 198 -13.75 -19.38 -17.33
C ILE A 198 -14.81 -20.29 -16.71
N GLY A 199 -15.05 -20.16 -15.39
CA GLY A 199 -16.13 -20.89 -14.72
C GLY A 199 -17.52 -20.54 -15.28
N LEU A 200 -17.77 -19.26 -15.55
CA LEU A 200 -19.03 -18.80 -16.15
C LEU A 200 -19.23 -19.29 -17.59
N ASP A 201 -18.15 -19.43 -18.38
CA ASP A 201 -18.27 -20.05 -19.72
C ASP A 201 -18.65 -21.52 -19.63
N ARG A 202 -18.06 -22.27 -18.70
CA ARG A 202 -18.45 -23.66 -18.48
C ARG A 202 -19.90 -23.77 -18.00
N ARG A 203 -20.33 -22.87 -17.12
CA ARG A 203 -21.71 -22.76 -16.67
C ARG A 203 -22.66 -22.50 -17.84
N LYS A 204 -22.30 -21.62 -18.77
CA LYS A 204 -23.06 -21.35 -20.00
C LYS A 204 -23.20 -22.58 -20.86
N GLU A 205 -22.13 -23.35 -21.03
CA GLU A 205 -22.16 -24.60 -21.79
C GLU A 205 -23.12 -25.64 -21.17
N VAL A 206 -23.02 -25.84 -19.85
CA VAL A 206 -23.91 -26.75 -19.11
C VAL A 206 -25.38 -26.32 -19.23
N LEU A 207 -25.65 -25.00 -19.04
CA LEU A 207 -27.02 -24.46 -19.19
C LEU A 207 -27.57 -24.62 -20.62
N ARG A 208 -26.74 -24.44 -21.66
CA ARG A 208 -27.14 -24.65 -23.06
C ARG A 208 -27.50 -26.11 -23.32
N ASN A 209 -26.72 -27.06 -22.81
CA ASN A 209 -26.98 -28.47 -22.92
C ASN A 209 -28.27 -28.87 -22.17
N ALA A 210 -28.46 -28.31 -20.96
CA ALA A 210 -29.70 -28.52 -20.20
C ALA A 210 -30.92 -27.90 -20.89
N LEU A 211 -30.80 -26.74 -21.50
CA LEU A 211 -31.88 -26.13 -22.29
C LEU A 211 -32.28 -26.99 -23.48
N ALA A 212 -31.28 -27.53 -24.21
CA ALA A 212 -31.53 -28.43 -25.32
C ALA A 212 -32.25 -29.72 -24.88
N SER A 213 -31.91 -30.27 -23.69
CA SER A 213 -32.63 -31.42 -23.10
C SER A 213 -34.06 -31.05 -22.71
N ALA A 214 -34.23 -29.95 -21.95
CA ALA A 214 -35.54 -29.49 -21.50
C ALA A 214 -36.50 -29.21 -22.67
N ARG A 215 -36.03 -28.64 -23.77
CA ARG A 215 -36.83 -28.43 -24.99
C ARG A 215 -37.24 -29.74 -25.63
N ARG A 216 -36.36 -30.74 -25.66
CA ARG A 216 -36.70 -32.08 -26.16
C ARG A 216 -37.74 -32.76 -25.27
N SER A 217 -37.57 -32.71 -23.96
CA SER A 217 -38.53 -33.28 -23.00
C SER A 217 -39.92 -32.62 -23.11
N HIS A 218 -39.95 -31.27 -23.24
CA HIS A 218 -41.20 -30.53 -23.46
C HIS A 218 -41.90 -30.95 -24.76
N GLU A 219 -41.19 -31.06 -25.88
CA GLU A 219 -41.80 -31.47 -27.17
C GLU A 219 -42.31 -32.93 -27.14
N LEU A 220 -41.54 -33.83 -26.52
CA LEU A 220 -41.98 -35.22 -26.33
C LEU A 220 -43.28 -35.29 -25.50
N THR A 221 -43.32 -34.60 -24.36
CA THR A 221 -44.50 -34.58 -23.48
C THR A 221 -45.71 -33.96 -24.19
N ARG A 222 -45.50 -32.95 -25.05
CA ARG A 222 -46.54 -32.35 -25.88
C ARG A 222 -47.12 -33.35 -26.90
N GLN A 223 -46.28 -34.22 -27.47
CA GLN A 223 -46.70 -35.27 -28.38
C GLN A 223 -47.48 -36.36 -27.63
N LEU A 224 -46.97 -36.86 -26.50
CA LEU A 224 -47.62 -37.82 -25.64
C LEU A 224 -49.04 -37.39 -25.18
N LYS A 225 -49.15 -36.09 -24.87
CA LYS A 225 -50.49 -35.53 -24.56
C LYS A 225 -51.44 -35.58 -25.72
N LYS A 226 -51.02 -35.34 -26.97
CA LYS A 226 -51.88 -35.46 -28.14
C LYS A 226 -52.39 -36.89 -28.33
N GLU A 227 -51.60 -37.88 -27.92
CA GLU A 227 -51.92 -39.29 -27.95
C GLU A 227 -52.71 -39.74 -26.72
N GLY A 228 -53.02 -38.85 -25.79
CA GLY A 228 -53.73 -39.12 -24.54
C GLY A 228 -52.95 -39.84 -23.47
N ALA A 229 -51.62 -39.98 -23.66
CA ALA A 229 -50.71 -40.65 -22.72
C ALA A 229 -50.19 -39.75 -21.62
N GLU A 230 -50.33 -38.39 -21.76
CA GLU A 230 -49.87 -37.41 -20.78
C GLU A 230 -50.87 -36.26 -20.54
N THR A 231 -50.66 -35.54 -19.42
CA THR A 231 -51.55 -34.47 -18.95
C THR A 231 -51.09 -33.08 -19.42
N GLN A 232 -52.01 -32.09 -19.40
CA GLN A 232 -51.62 -30.69 -19.64
C GLN A 232 -50.65 -30.19 -18.55
N LEU A 233 -50.82 -30.66 -17.30
CA LEU A 233 -49.93 -30.30 -16.18
C LEU A 233 -48.47 -30.66 -16.49
N ALA A 234 -48.21 -31.86 -17.06
CA ALA A 234 -46.87 -32.28 -17.45
C ALA A 234 -46.27 -31.35 -18.52
N VAL A 235 -47.06 -31.00 -19.55
CA VAL A 235 -46.59 -30.04 -20.60
C VAL A 235 -46.24 -28.71 -20.02
N ASP A 236 -47.07 -28.15 -19.13
CA ASP A 236 -46.84 -26.85 -18.54
C ASP A 236 -45.62 -26.83 -17.61
N GLN A 237 -45.35 -27.92 -16.89
CA GLN A 237 -44.16 -28.03 -16.03
C GLN A 237 -42.86 -28.14 -16.84
N PHE A 238 -42.81 -28.92 -17.92
CA PHE A 238 -41.64 -28.94 -18.80
C PHE A 238 -41.43 -27.58 -19.52
N TYR A 239 -42.50 -26.88 -19.88
CA TYR A 239 -42.40 -25.54 -20.44
C TYR A 239 -41.87 -24.55 -19.43
N ALA A 240 -42.35 -24.57 -18.18
CA ALA A 240 -41.82 -23.75 -17.11
C ALA A 240 -40.31 -24.01 -16.87
N ARG A 241 -39.87 -25.26 -16.97
CA ARG A 241 -38.46 -25.65 -16.90
C ARG A 241 -37.62 -25.03 -18.02
N VAL A 242 -38.12 -25.03 -19.26
CA VAL A 242 -37.45 -24.33 -20.39
C VAL A 242 -37.24 -22.85 -20.08
N LEU A 243 -38.31 -22.15 -19.65
CA LEU A 243 -38.25 -20.73 -19.32
C LEU A 243 -37.27 -20.42 -18.16
N LEU A 244 -37.23 -21.30 -17.14
CA LEU A 244 -36.28 -21.17 -16.03
C LEU A 244 -34.83 -21.24 -16.50
N ILE A 245 -34.49 -22.21 -17.38
CA ILE A 245 -33.13 -22.37 -17.88
C ILE A 245 -32.77 -21.22 -18.82
N GLU A 246 -33.70 -20.72 -19.63
CA GLU A 246 -33.48 -19.51 -20.45
C GLU A 246 -33.19 -18.29 -19.59
N SER A 247 -33.94 -18.12 -18.50
CA SER A 247 -33.66 -17.03 -17.53
C SER A 247 -32.26 -17.15 -16.90
N LYS A 248 -31.86 -18.36 -16.45
CA LYS A 248 -30.51 -18.64 -15.93
C LYS A 248 -29.40 -18.34 -16.96
N LEU A 249 -29.66 -18.60 -18.25
CA LEU A 249 -28.72 -18.26 -19.32
C LEU A 249 -28.53 -16.77 -19.49
N LEU A 250 -29.62 -15.99 -19.48
CA LEU A 250 -29.55 -14.53 -19.57
C LEU A 250 -28.78 -13.92 -18.39
N GLU A 251 -29.05 -14.41 -17.17
CA GLU A 251 -28.32 -14.03 -15.96
C GLU A 251 -26.81 -14.33 -16.09
N ASN A 252 -26.48 -15.55 -16.57
CA ASN A 252 -25.10 -15.95 -16.77
C ASN A 252 -24.37 -15.08 -17.83
N ASP A 253 -25.04 -14.71 -18.91
CA ASP A 253 -24.50 -13.83 -19.95
C ASP A 253 -24.24 -12.41 -19.41
N GLN A 254 -25.12 -11.92 -18.52
CA GLN A 254 -24.89 -10.66 -17.82
C GLN A 254 -23.63 -10.74 -16.94
N LEU A 255 -23.47 -11.80 -16.14
CA LEU A 255 -22.31 -12.02 -15.28
C LEU A 255 -21.00 -12.10 -16.08
N ILE A 256 -21.00 -12.77 -17.24
CA ILE A 256 -19.86 -12.81 -18.15
C ILE A 256 -19.47 -11.38 -18.55
N GLY A 257 -20.40 -10.57 -19.01
CA GLY A 257 -20.14 -9.20 -19.41
C GLY A 257 -19.66 -8.31 -18.24
N GLU A 258 -20.15 -8.53 -17.02
CA GLU A 258 -19.69 -7.84 -15.81
C GLU A 258 -18.22 -8.19 -15.49
N LYS A 259 -17.87 -9.48 -15.57
CA LYS A 259 -16.50 -9.95 -15.35
C LYS A 259 -15.52 -9.44 -16.41
N GLU A 260 -15.90 -9.43 -17.68
CA GLU A 260 -15.07 -8.85 -18.74
C GLU A 260 -14.81 -7.35 -18.54
N ARG A 261 -15.83 -6.60 -18.12
CA ARG A 261 -15.67 -5.18 -17.77
C ARG A 261 -14.78 -4.99 -16.53
N ALA A 262 -14.90 -5.83 -15.52
CA ALA A 262 -14.05 -5.80 -14.33
C ALA A 262 -12.58 -6.08 -14.69
N ILE A 263 -12.32 -7.08 -15.53
CA ILE A 263 -10.97 -7.37 -16.03
C ILE A 263 -10.43 -6.17 -16.83
N ALA A 264 -11.19 -5.59 -17.76
CA ALA A 264 -10.79 -4.43 -18.53
C ALA A 264 -10.43 -3.23 -17.62
N CYS A 265 -11.19 -3.02 -16.54
CA CYS A 265 -10.88 -2.01 -15.53
C CYS A 265 -9.55 -2.28 -14.82
N LEU A 266 -9.28 -3.54 -14.43
CA LEU A 266 -7.98 -3.93 -13.85
C LEU A 266 -6.83 -3.76 -14.83
N LEU A 267 -7.06 -4.02 -16.13
CA LEU A 267 -6.08 -3.79 -17.19
C LEU A 267 -5.85 -2.29 -17.47
N GLY A 268 -6.71 -1.39 -16.99
CA GLY A 268 -6.64 0.05 -17.28
C GLY A 268 -6.98 0.39 -18.72
N VAL A 269 -7.87 -0.40 -19.37
CA VAL A 269 -8.29 -0.23 -20.77
C VAL A 269 -9.81 -0.20 -20.88
N PHE A 270 -10.33 0.26 -22.01
CA PHE A 270 -11.76 0.18 -22.29
C PHE A 270 -12.20 -1.29 -22.50
N PRO A 271 -13.46 -1.63 -22.19
CA PRO A 271 -13.98 -2.99 -22.32
C PRO A 271 -13.78 -3.58 -23.72
N PHE A 272 -13.32 -4.83 -23.74
CA PHE A 272 -13.17 -5.64 -24.96
C PHE A 272 -13.40 -7.10 -24.62
N GLU A 273 -13.52 -7.95 -25.61
CA GLU A 273 -13.70 -9.40 -25.44
C GLU A 273 -12.41 -10.04 -24.89
N ILE A 274 -12.51 -10.64 -23.71
CA ILE A 274 -11.38 -11.29 -23.03
C ILE A 274 -11.21 -12.72 -23.56
N ARG A 275 -10.10 -12.97 -24.28
CA ARG A 275 -9.71 -14.32 -24.67
C ARG A 275 -9.26 -15.13 -23.47
N ARG A 276 -9.69 -16.39 -23.39
CA ARG A 276 -9.44 -17.24 -22.23
C ARG A 276 -9.27 -18.70 -22.62
N MET A 277 -8.61 -19.44 -21.73
CA MET A 277 -8.43 -20.88 -21.83
C MET A 277 -9.71 -21.65 -21.48
N GLY A 278 -9.71 -22.96 -21.74
CA GLY A 278 -10.80 -23.84 -21.37
C GLY A 278 -10.83 -24.17 -19.87
N PHE A 279 -11.99 -24.66 -19.38
CA PHE A 279 -12.23 -24.96 -17.96
C PHE A 279 -11.26 -26.00 -17.37
N ASP A 280 -10.77 -26.95 -18.16
CA ASP A 280 -9.85 -28.01 -17.68
C ASP A 280 -8.50 -27.46 -17.22
N GLU A 281 -8.10 -26.25 -17.68
CA GLU A 281 -6.87 -25.59 -17.25
C GLU A 281 -6.92 -25.15 -15.77
N LEU A 282 -8.13 -24.92 -15.20
CA LEU A 282 -8.28 -24.58 -13.80
C LEU A 282 -7.72 -25.66 -12.87
N ARG A 283 -7.80 -26.93 -13.28
CA ARG A 283 -7.33 -28.08 -12.49
C ARG A 283 -5.80 -28.15 -12.44
N LYS A 284 -5.09 -27.53 -13.37
CA LYS A 284 -3.63 -27.56 -13.47
C LYS A 284 -2.93 -26.57 -12.55
N LEU A 285 -3.67 -25.66 -11.89
CA LEU A 285 -3.08 -24.71 -10.95
C LEU A 285 -2.39 -25.48 -9.79
N PRO A 286 -1.09 -25.22 -9.55
CA PRO A 286 -0.36 -25.90 -8.49
C PRO A 286 -0.93 -25.52 -7.11
N VAL A 287 -0.75 -26.39 -6.14
CA VAL A 287 -0.98 -26.06 -4.74
C VAL A 287 0.28 -25.37 -4.21
N PRO A 288 0.18 -24.12 -3.72
CA PRO A 288 1.37 -23.37 -3.27
C PRO A 288 2.07 -23.97 -2.07
N LEU A 289 1.38 -24.79 -1.31
CA LEU A 289 1.88 -25.46 -0.10
C LEU A 289 1.56 -26.96 -0.17
N SER A 290 2.58 -27.79 -0.12
CA SER A 290 2.46 -29.24 0.03
C SER A 290 2.58 -29.70 1.47
N GLU A 291 3.33 -29.01 2.32
CA GLU A 291 3.68 -29.44 3.68
C GLU A 291 3.76 -28.23 4.63
N GLY A 292 2.74 -28.02 5.47
CA GLY A 292 2.77 -27.10 6.59
C GLY A 292 2.95 -25.61 6.27
N ILE A 293 2.84 -24.76 7.29
CA ILE A 293 3.03 -23.30 7.17
C ILE A 293 4.50 -22.97 7.45
N PRO A 294 5.20 -22.23 6.55
CA PRO A 294 6.61 -21.91 6.77
C PRO A 294 6.81 -20.95 7.96
N ALA A 295 7.81 -21.24 8.82
CA ALA A 295 8.15 -20.40 9.98
C ALA A 295 8.54 -18.96 9.61
N ASN A 296 9.03 -18.74 8.38
CA ASN A 296 9.43 -17.43 7.86
C ASN A 296 8.29 -16.65 7.17
N LEU A 297 7.04 -17.11 7.26
CA LEU A 297 5.89 -16.52 6.57
C LEU A 297 5.79 -15.01 6.77
N LEU A 298 5.87 -14.55 8.02
CA LEU A 298 5.74 -13.13 8.34
C LEU A 298 6.84 -12.27 7.72
N THR A 299 8.04 -12.83 7.51
CA THR A 299 9.17 -12.10 6.92
C THR A 299 9.09 -12.02 5.39
N LEU A 300 8.26 -12.86 4.76
CA LEU A 300 8.08 -12.88 3.30
C LEU A 300 6.99 -11.91 2.83
N ARG A 301 6.03 -11.60 3.67
CA ARG A 301 4.86 -10.76 3.31
C ARG A 301 5.21 -9.28 3.24
N PRO A 302 4.95 -8.62 2.10
CA PRO A 302 5.24 -7.19 1.96
C PRO A 302 4.37 -6.29 2.83
N ASP A 303 3.12 -6.66 3.14
CA ASP A 303 2.23 -5.91 4.04
C ASP A 303 2.77 -5.89 5.47
N VAL A 304 3.23 -7.02 5.98
CA VAL A 304 3.86 -7.13 7.32
C VAL A 304 5.16 -6.33 7.37
N ARG A 305 6.00 -6.42 6.33
CA ARG A 305 7.25 -5.63 6.22
C ARG A 305 6.97 -4.13 6.13
N SER A 306 5.92 -3.73 5.42
CA SER A 306 5.51 -2.33 5.35
C SER A 306 5.11 -1.80 6.73
N ALA A 307 4.33 -2.57 7.50
CA ALA A 307 3.93 -2.23 8.87
C ALA A 307 5.14 -2.17 9.82
N GLU A 308 6.08 -3.11 9.73
CA GLU A 308 7.35 -3.11 10.48
C GLU A 308 8.17 -1.83 10.20
N MET A 309 8.33 -1.46 8.92
CA MET A 309 9.02 -0.23 8.55
C MET A 309 8.28 1.02 9.07
N GLY A 310 6.97 1.01 9.10
CA GLY A 310 6.14 2.05 9.72
C GLY A 310 6.41 2.19 11.23
N LEU A 311 6.55 1.08 11.94
CA LEU A 311 6.90 1.04 13.35
C LEU A 311 8.33 1.58 13.58
N ILE A 312 9.31 1.18 12.77
CA ILE A 312 10.68 1.72 12.82
C ILE A 312 10.69 3.24 12.59
N ALA A 313 9.89 3.74 11.65
CA ALA A 313 9.75 5.17 11.41
C ALA A 313 9.21 5.90 12.64
N SER A 314 8.14 5.41 13.26
CA SER A 314 7.52 6.03 14.44
C SER A 314 8.45 6.04 15.66
N LYS A 315 9.25 4.99 15.85
CA LYS A 315 10.32 4.97 16.89
C LYS A 315 11.33 6.10 16.69
N ALA A 316 11.79 6.28 15.46
CA ALA A 316 12.71 7.35 15.14
C ALA A 316 12.10 8.75 15.37
N ASP A 317 10.79 8.92 15.10
CA ASP A 317 10.07 10.16 15.36
C ASP A 317 9.96 10.47 16.85
N VAL A 318 9.70 9.48 17.71
CA VAL A 318 9.69 9.67 19.17
C VAL A 318 11.03 10.19 19.67
N ILE A 319 12.14 9.64 19.17
CA ILE A 319 13.49 10.08 19.55
C ILE A 319 13.75 11.49 19.02
N ALA A 320 13.34 11.80 17.79
CA ALA A 320 13.46 13.14 17.21
C ALA A 320 12.63 14.18 17.98
N ALA A 321 11.39 13.83 18.38
CA ALA A 321 10.55 14.70 19.20
C ALA A 321 11.12 14.91 20.61
N LYS A 322 11.72 13.88 21.23
CA LYS A 322 12.43 14.01 22.49
C LYS A 322 13.67 14.93 22.37
N ALA A 323 14.39 14.85 21.26
CA ALA A 323 15.55 15.71 21.00
C ALA A 323 15.18 17.19 20.90
N ALA A 324 13.91 17.55 20.63
CA ALA A 324 13.44 18.93 20.59
C ALA A 324 13.39 19.63 21.96
N PHE A 325 13.50 18.90 23.07
CA PHE A 325 13.62 19.49 24.41
C PHE A 325 15.00 20.06 24.67
N TYR A 326 16.02 19.66 23.93
CA TYR A 326 17.39 20.08 24.13
C TYR A 326 17.74 21.37 23.35
N PRO A 327 18.74 22.15 23.79
CA PRO A 327 19.16 23.35 23.08
C PRO A 327 19.65 23.06 21.67
N SER A 328 19.27 23.88 20.71
CA SER A 328 19.78 23.80 19.33
C SER A 328 20.97 24.77 19.15
N LEU A 329 22.02 24.30 18.47
CA LEU A 329 23.12 25.10 18.01
C LEU A 329 22.92 25.50 16.55
N VAL A 330 22.80 26.78 16.28
CA VAL A 330 22.65 27.31 14.92
C VAL A 330 23.88 28.14 14.60
N LEU A 331 24.51 27.84 13.46
CA LEU A 331 25.60 28.61 12.90
C LEU A 331 25.07 29.41 11.71
N GLY A 332 25.35 30.72 11.72
CA GLY A 332 25.01 31.65 10.65
C GLY A 332 26.28 32.33 10.13
N ALA A 333 26.30 32.56 8.83
CA ALA A 333 27.30 33.44 8.21
C ALA A 333 26.62 34.21 7.08
N SER A 334 26.98 35.46 6.92
CA SER A 334 26.63 36.23 5.74
C SER A 334 27.80 37.00 5.20
N GLY A 335 27.82 37.19 3.89
CA GLY A 335 28.86 38.01 3.25
C GLY A 335 28.33 38.59 1.96
N GLY A 336 28.72 39.84 1.69
CA GLY A 336 28.20 40.50 0.52
C GLY A 336 28.66 41.96 0.40
N PHE A 337 27.87 42.72 -0.34
CA PHE A 337 28.10 44.14 -0.59
C PHE A 337 26.88 44.93 -0.16
N ASN A 338 27.16 46.06 0.51
CA ASN A 338 26.13 47.01 0.94
C ASN A 338 26.63 48.45 0.72
N ALA A 339 25.76 49.30 0.18
CA ALA A 339 26.07 50.70 -0.08
C ALA A 339 24.82 51.57 -0.13
N PHE A 340 24.99 52.89 0.18
CA PHE A 340 23.95 53.91 0.01
C PHE A 340 23.69 54.29 -1.44
N ASP A 341 24.64 53.98 -2.34
CA ASP A 341 24.58 54.30 -3.78
C ASP A 341 24.89 53.07 -4.59
N VAL A 342 24.04 52.79 -5.59
CA VAL A 342 24.18 51.67 -6.53
C VAL A 342 25.54 51.73 -7.24
N GLY A 343 26.05 52.95 -7.59
CA GLY A 343 27.35 53.10 -8.24
C GLY A 343 28.54 52.68 -7.39
N LYS A 344 28.35 52.56 -6.07
CA LYS A 344 29.39 52.15 -5.10
C LYS A 344 29.20 50.72 -4.61
N TRP A 345 28.20 50.04 -5.08
CA TRP A 345 27.78 48.72 -4.56
C TRP A 345 28.91 47.68 -4.57
N PHE A 346 29.72 47.67 -5.61
CA PHE A 346 30.82 46.68 -5.75
C PHE A 346 32.20 47.30 -5.46
N HIS A 347 32.30 48.42 -4.73
CA HIS A 347 33.57 49.03 -4.34
C HIS A 347 34.23 48.24 -3.20
N SER A 348 35.08 47.27 -3.56
CA SER A 348 35.84 46.48 -2.59
C SER A 348 37.10 47.25 -2.14
N PRO A 349 37.47 47.28 -0.82
CA PRO A 349 36.80 46.63 0.30
C PRO A 349 35.71 47.50 0.97
N ALA A 350 35.44 48.72 0.47
CA ALA A 350 34.63 49.73 1.17
C ALA A 350 33.15 49.34 1.33
N SER A 351 32.61 48.59 0.39
CA SER A 351 31.20 48.11 0.43
C SER A 351 31.08 46.63 0.85
N LEU A 352 32.21 45.96 1.16
CA LEU A 352 32.21 44.58 1.62
C LEU A 352 31.68 44.50 3.04
N VAL A 353 30.65 43.66 3.26
CA VAL A 353 30.09 43.39 4.59
C VAL A 353 30.11 41.88 4.85
N TYR A 354 30.37 41.47 6.06
CA TYR A 354 30.28 40.10 6.50
C TYR A 354 29.81 40.02 7.94
N ASP A 355 29.10 38.93 8.25
CA ASP A 355 28.66 38.60 9.60
C ASP A 355 28.90 37.12 9.87
N LEU A 356 29.36 36.79 11.06
CA LEU A 356 29.53 35.40 11.52
C LEU A 356 28.84 35.31 12.89
N ALA A 357 27.85 34.46 12.98
CA ALA A 357 27.07 34.26 14.19
C ALA A 357 27.01 32.75 14.58
N ALA A 358 27.15 32.50 15.86
CA ALA A 358 26.90 31.21 16.48
C ALA A 358 25.95 31.40 17.66
N GLY A 359 24.83 30.74 17.66
CA GLY A 359 23.82 30.89 18.70
C GLY A 359 23.33 29.53 19.24
N ILE A 360 23.18 29.44 20.57
CA ILE A 360 22.54 28.33 21.25
C ILE A 360 21.20 28.83 21.75
N THR A 361 20.12 28.16 21.29
CA THR A 361 18.76 28.48 21.70
C THR A 361 18.16 27.31 22.45
N ALA A 362 17.81 27.52 23.73
CA ALA A 362 17.11 26.53 24.57
C ALA A 362 15.64 26.93 24.73
N PRO A 363 14.68 26.02 24.45
CA PRO A 363 13.28 26.32 24.70
C PRO A 363 12.98 26.24 26.20
N ILE A 364 12.67 27.38 26.84
CA ILE A 364 12.31 27.43 28.26
C ILE A 364 10.78 27.30 28.41
N PHE A 365 10.04 28.06 27.63
CA PHE A 365 8.57 28.05 27.65
C PHE A 365 7.99 28.12 26.24
N ARG A 366 7.36 27.07 25.81
CA ARG A 366 6.68 26.96 24.49
C ARG A 366 5.23 26.50 24.61
N ARG A 367 4.51 26.98 25.62
CA ARG A 367 3.05 26.71 25.78
C ARG A 367 2.69 25.24 25.54
N ASP A 368 3.43 24.31 26.13
CA ASP A 368 3.28 22.83 26.00
C ASP A 368 3.51 22.26 24.59
N GLU A 369 3.90 23.05 23.58
CA GLU A 369 4.08 22.59 22.19
C GLU A 369 4.99 21.36 22.12
N ILE A 370 6.19 21.42 22.67
CA ILE A 370 7.19 20.34 22.58
C ILE A 370 6.71 19.09 23.31
N ARG A 371 6.06 19.28 24.48
CA ARG A 371 5.50 18.17 25.27
C ARG A 371 4.37 17.48 24.53
N SER A 372 3.49 18.25 23.88
CA SER A 372 2.38 17.73 23.06
C SER A 372 2.91 16.95 21.85
N MET A 373 3.88 17.51 21.11
CA MET A 373 4.53 16.82 20.00
C MET A 373 5.16 15.48 20.42
N TRP A 374 5.83 15.44 21.57
CA TRP A 374 6.42 14.21 22.07
C TRP A 374 5.35 13.18 22.51
N ASN A 375 4.27 13.63 23.16
CA ASN A 375 3.16 12.74 23.54
C ASN A 375 2.41 12.21 22.30
N GLU A 376 2.23 13.02 21.27
CA GLU A 376 1.68 12.65 19.99
C GLU A 376 2.57 11.60 19.30
N ALA A 377 3.87 11.80 19.25
CA ALA A 377 4.81 10.83 18.69
C ALA A 377 4.76 9.50 19.44
N LYS A 378 4.67 9.49 20.78
CA LYS A 378 4.50 8.26 21.57
C LYS A 378 3.16 7.56 21.30
N ALA A 379 2.09 8.32 21.14
CA ALA A 379 0.79 7.76 20.78
C ALA A 379 0.83 7.14 19.37
N SER A 380 1.45 7.84 18.41
CA SER A 380 1.64 7.34 17.05
C SER A 380 2.50 6.06 17.00
N GLN A 381 3.52 5.95 17.86
CA GLN A 381 4.31 4.73 17.99
C GLN A 381 3.46 3.56 18.50
N ARG A 382 2.63 3.77 19.53
CA ARG A 382 1.72 2.72 20.03
C ARG A 382 0.70 2.30 18.99
N ILE A 383 0.18 3.23 18.19
CA ILE A 383 -0.70 2.93 17.06
C ILE A 383 0.06 2.05 16.03
N ALA A 384 1.27 2.45 15.64
CA ALA A 384 2.08 1.68 14.68
C ALA A 384 2.43 0.28 15.19
N LEU A 385 2.67 0.11 16.50
CA LEU A 385 2.89 -1.19 17.12
C LEU A 385 1.63 -2.06 17.05
N SER A 386 0.47 -1.51 17.39
CA SER A 386 -0.81 -2.24 17.29
C SER A 386 -1.12 -2.64 15.85
N GLN A 387 -0.89 -1.74 14.89
CA GLN A 387 -1.06 -2.03 13.45
C GLN A 387 -0.12 -3.14 12.96
N TYR A 388 1.13 -3.14 13.41
CA TYR A 388 2.07 -4.23 13.08
C TYR A 388 1.58 -5.58 13.64
N HIS A 389 1.14 -5.63 14.91
CA HIS A 389 0.59 -6.83 15.52
C HIS A 389 -0.67 -7.32 14.82
N GLU A 390 -1.60 -6.42 14.53
CA GLU A 390 -2.84 -6.73 13.81
C GLU A 390 -2.54 -7.29 12.40
N THR A 391 -1.63 -6.65 11.65
CA THR A 391 -1.25 -7.10 10.31
C THR A 391 -0.62 -8.50 10.36
N ALA A 392 0.26 -8.76 11.33
CA ALA A 392 0.90 -10.05 11.48
C ALA A 392 -0.09 -11.16 11.90
N LEU A 393 -1.02 -10.85 12.81
CA LEU A 393 -2.07 -11.79 13.22
C LEU A 393 -2.99 -12.12 12.04
N ASN A 394 -3.46 -11.10 11.31
CA ASN A 394 -4.29 -11.29 10.12
C ASN A 394 -3.56 -12.08 9.02
N ALA A 395 -2.27 -11.83 8.83
CA ALA A 395 -1.45 -12.57 7.89
C ALA A 395 -1.36 -14.06 8.23
N TYR A 396 -1.21 -14.39 9.50
CA TYR A 396 -1.13 -15.77 9.97
C TYR A 396 -2.49 -16.49 9.85
N THR A 397 -3.57 -15.85 10.30
CA THR A 397 -4.93 -16.43 10.22
C THR A 397 -5.40 -16.61 8.77
N GLU A 398 -5.11 -15.65 7.89
CA GLU A 398 -5.42 -15.74 6.46
C GLU A 398 -4.80 -16.99 5.81
N VAL A 399 -3.54 -17.29 6.11
CA VAL A 399 -2.86 -18.49 5.57
C VAL A 399 -3.47 -19.76 6.12
N LEU A 400 -3.76 -19.84 7.42
CA LEU A 400 -4.42 -20.98 8.04
C LEU A 400 -5.78 -21.27 7.39
N ASP A 401 -6.62 -20.24 7.29
CA ASP A 401 -7.97 -20.37 6.75
C ASP A 401 -7.94 -20.83 5.29
N LEU A 402 -7.06 -20.23 4.48
CA LEU A 402 -6.94 -20.59 3.06
C LEU A 402 -6.36 -22.00 2.85
N TYR A 403 -5.41 -22.40 3.70
CA TYR A 403 -4.86 -23.76 3.65
C TYR A 403 -5.92 -24.81 3.99
N CYS A 404 -6.60 -24.66 5.12
CA CYS A 404 -7.68 -25.58 5.53
C CYS A 404 -8.82 -25.62 4.50
N ALA A 405 -9.21 -24.42 4.00
CA ALA A 405 -10.25 -24.33 2.98
C ALA A 405 -9.86 -25.02 1.67
N SER A 406 -8.59 -24.91 1.24
CA SER A 406 -8.13 -25.56 0.01
C SER A 406 -8.16 -27.10 0.10
N GLN A 407 -7.81 -27.67 1.26
CA GLN A 407 -7.91 -29.10 1.51
C GLN A 407 -9.37 -29.55 1.50
N THR A 408 -10.24 -28.84 2.21
CA THR A 408 -11.67 -29.13 2.27
C THR A 408 -12.31 -29.08 0.89
N GLN A 409 -12.00 -28.07 0.08
CA GLN A 409 -12.54 -27.95 -1.28
C GLN A 409 -12.06 -29.08 -2.20
N THR A 410 -10.83 -29.51 -2.07
CA THR A 410 -10.29 -30.64 -2.85
C THR A 410 -11.10 -31.93 -2.59
N GLU A 411 -11.41 -32.21 -1.33
CA GLU A 411 -12.22 -33.38 -1.00
C GLU A 411 -13.69 -33.20 -1.43
N ARG A 412 -14.25 -32.00 -1.31
CA ARG A 412 -15.60 -31.70 -1.82
C ARG A 412 -15.72 -31.92 -3.32
N ILE A 413 -14.71 -31.54 -4.13
CA ILE A 413 -14.70 -31.80 -5.57
C ILE A 413 -14.80 -33.30 -5.84
N ARG A 414 -14.01 -34.13 -5.14
CA ARG A 414 -14.03 -35.58 -5.29
C ARG A 414 -15.41 -36.20 -4.98
N LEU A 415 -16.10 -35.69 -3.96
CA LEU A 415 -17.44 -36.13 -3.59
C LEU A 415 -18.47 -35.67 -4.62
N LYS A 416 -18.38 -34.43 -5.07
CA LYS A 416 -19.31 -33.82 -6.02
C LYS A 416 -19.21 -34.46 -7.42
N GLU A 417 -18.01 -34.88 -7.86
CA GLU A 417 -17.83 -35.64 -9.07
C GLU A 417 -18.60 -37.01 -9.03
N LYS A 418 -18.51 -37.69 -7.89
CA LYS A 418 -19.28 -38.97 -7.71
C LYS A 418 -20.79 -38.73 -7.67
N GLU A 419 -21.22 -37.66 -7.01
CA GLU A 419 -22.63 -37.26 -6.94
C GLU A 419 -23.17 -36.92 -8.33
N SER A 420 -22.47 -36.10 -9.11
CA SER A 420 -22.88 -35.75 -10.47
C SER A 420 -22.99 -36.96 -11.38
N LEU A 421 -22.00 -37.88 -11.32
CA LEU A 421 -22.10 -39.17 -12.06
C LEU A 421 -23.31 -40.04 -11.63
N ALA A 422 -23.69 -39.99 -10.34
CA ALA A 422 -24.89 -40.70 -9.88
C ALA A 422 -26.16 -40.04 -10.41
N HIS A 423 -26.26 -38.72 -10.38
CA HIS A 423 -27.39 -37.98 -10.94
C HIS A 423 -27.48 -38.13 -12.45
N GLN A 424 -26.36 -38.14 -13.18
CA GLN A 424 -26.33 -38.38 -14.61
C GLN A 424 -26.96 -39.75 -14.96
N ARG A 425 -26.59 -40.80 -14.21
CA ARG A 425 -27.21 -42.14 -14.37
C ARG A 425 -28.70 -42.12 -14.04
N SER A 426 -29.10 -41.36 -13.00
CA SER A 426 -30.50 -41.21 -12.62
C SER A 426 -31.35 -40.59 -13.75
N VAL A 427 -30.80 -39.56 -14.43
CA VAL A 427 -31.46 -38.92 -15.58
C VAL A 427 -31.70 -39.93 -16.71
N VAL A 428 -30.67 -40.74 -17.06
CA VAL A 428 -30.80 -41.77 -18.11
C VAL A 428 -31.87 -42.78 -17.72
N ASN A 429 -31.77 -43.35 -16.52
CA ASN A 429 -32.70 -44.38 -16.05
C ASN A 429 -34.14 -43.83 -15.96
N ALA A 430 -34.35 -42.62 -15.42
CA ALA A 430 -35.67 -42.00 -15.33
C ALA A 430 -36.26 -41.75 -16.73
N GLY A 431 -35.44 -41.31 -17.70
CA GLY A 431 -35.89 -41.14 -19.09
C GLY A 431 -36.32 -42.44 -19.75
N GLU A 432 -35.56 -43.54 -19.59
CA GLU A 432 -35.91 -44.87 -20.11
C GLU A 432 -37.18 -45.41 -19.45
N MET A 433 -37.31 -45.32 -18.13
CA MET A 433 -38.49 -45.76 -17.39
C MET A 433 -39.74 -44.97 -17.78
N PHE A 434 -39.60 -43.66 -18.02
CA PHE A 434 -40.70 -42.82 -18.49
C PHE A 434 -41.20 -43.22 -19.87
N GLN A 435 -40.30 -43.50 -20.83
CA GLN A 435 -40.69 -43.99 -22.16
C GLN A 435 -41.41 -45.32 -22.11
N LEU A 436 -41.06 -46.16 -21.13
CA LEU A 436 -41.71 -47.44 -20.89
C LEU A 436 -42.98 -47.37 -20.04
N SER A 437 -43.41 -46.17 -19.64
CA SER A 437 -44.54 -45.89 -18.73
C SER A 437 -44.42 -46.51 -17.33
N TYR A 438 -43.20 -46.81 -16.88
CA TYR A 438 -42.91 -47.30 -15.50
C TYR A 438 -42.79 -46.19 -14.47
N THR A 439 -42.58 -44.94 -14.89
CA THR A 439 -42.47 -43.79 -13.99
C THR A 439 -43.20 -42.58 -14.57
N GLY A 440 -43.58 -41.63 -13.71
CA GLY A 440 -44.22 -40.40 -14.14
C GLY A 440 -43.24 -39.33 -14.59
N PHE A 441 -43.75 -38.23 -15.14
CA PHE A 441 -42.94 -37.10 -15.60
C PHE A 441 -42.20 -36.36 -14.45
N LEU A 442 -42.72 -36.43 -13.21
CA LEU A 442 -42.13 -35.76 -12.05
C LEU A 442 -40.75 -36.32 -11.71
N GLU A 443 -40.54 -37.63 -11.83
CA GLU A 443 -39.26 -38.28 -11.58
C GLU A 443 -38.22 -37.88 -12.61
N VAL A 444 -38.58 -37.74 -13.88
CA VAL A 444 -37.69 -37.26 -14.93
C VAL A 444 -37.29 -35.79 -14.64
N LEU A 445 -38.30 -34.96 -14.37
CA LEU A 445 -38.07 -33.54 -14.08
C LEU A 445 -37.15 -33.34 -12.85
N SER A 446 -37.42 -34.12 -11.77
CA SER A 446 -36.60 -34.08 -10.55
C SER A 446 -35.16 -34.59 -10.79
N ALA A 447 -34.99 -35.65 -11.60
CA ALA A 447 -33.65 -36.16 -11.93
C ALA A 447 -32.86 -35.17 -12.77
N GLU A 448 -33.47 -34.56 -13.80
CA GLU A 448 -32.84 -33.52 -14.63
C GLU A 448 -32.46 -32.26 -13.78
N GLU A 449 -33.32 -31.88 -12.84
CA GLU A 449 -33.06 -30.74 -11.94
C GLU A 449 -31.85 -30.97 -11.05
N ARG A 450 -31.82 -32.10 -10.34
CA ARG A 450 -30.71 -32.47 -9.45
C ARG A 450 -29.38 -32.60 -10.20
N TYR A 451 -29.44 -33.17 -11.42
CA TYR A 451 -28.24 -33.28 -12.25
C TYR A 451 -27.71 -31.90 -12.64
N LEU A 452 -28.56 -30.99 -13.13
CA LEU A 452 -28.18 -29.64 -13.49
C LEU A 452 -27.60 -28.89 -12.30
N ASP A 453 -28.25 -28.90 -11.14
CA ASP A 453 -27.79 -28.22 -9.94
C ASP A 453 -26.46 -28.81 -9.46
N SER A 454 -26.27 -30.14 -9.53
CA SER A 454 -25.00 -30.78 -9.19
C SER A 454 -23.85 -30.35 -10.11
N GLU A 455 -24.09 -30.26 -11.44
CA GLU A 455 -23.09 -29.76 -12.41
C GLU A 455 -22.71 -28.30 -12.16
N LEU A 456 -23.70 -27.43 -11.91
CA LEU A 456 -23.47 -26.04 -11.62
C LEU A 456 -22.66 -25.85 -10.31
N GLU A 457 -23.06 -26.60 -9.26
CA GLU A 457 -22.32 -26.56 -7.98
C GLU A 457 -20.89 -27.11 -8.12
N HIS A 458 -20.69 -28.16 -8.95
CA HIS A 458 -19.34 -28.66 -9.23
C HIS A 458 -18.46 -27.59 -9.86
N ILE A 459 -18.98 -26.83 -10.83
CA ILE A 459 -18.25 -25.71 -11.45
C ILE A 459 -17.88 -24.65 -10.40
N ASP A 460 -18.84 -24.28 -9.54
CA ASP A 460 -18.65 -23.29 -8.50
C ASP A 460 -17.56 -23.72 -7.49
N ILE A 461 -17.55 -25.00 -7.06
CA ILE A 461 -16.54 -25.53 -6.14
C ILE A 461 -15.14 -25.56 -6.77
N VAL A 462 -15.02 -25.95 -8.05
CA VAL A 462 -13.74 -25.94 -8.78
C VAL A 462 -13.19 -24.52 -8.92
N THR A 463 -14.06 -23.58 -9.28
CA THR A 463 -13.70 -22.16 -9.41
C THR A 463 -13.28 -21.56 -8.06
N ASP A 464 -14.03 -21.87 -6.97
CA ASP A 464 -13.67 -21.41 -5.61
C ASP A 464 -12.35 -22.03 -5.14
N LEU A 465 -12.04 -23.29 -5.45
CA LEU A 465 -10.71 -23.86 -5.16
C LEU A 465 -9.59 -23.10 -5.86
N CYS A 466 -9.79 -22.73 -7.14
CA CYS A 466 -8.80 -21.91 -7.86
C CYS A 466 -8.60 -20.56 -7.19
N ARG A 467 -9.68 -19.89 -6.80
CA ARG A 467 -9.63 -18.65 -6.05
C ARG A 467 -8.84 -18.78 -4.75
N LYS A 468 -9.11 -19.84 -3.96
CA LYS A 468 -8.39 -20.11 -2.71
C LYS A 468 -6.90 -20.38 -2.92
N LYS A 469 -6.53 -21.11 -3.96
CA LYS A 469 -5.12 -21.35 -4.32
C LYS A 469 -4.40 -20.05 -4.68
N ILE A 470 -5.04 -19.14 -5.42
CA ILE A 470 -4.48 -17.82 -5.78
C ILE A 470 -4.33 -16.95 -4.54
N LEU A 471 -5.33 -16.89 -3.68
CA LEU A 471 -5.28 -16.16 -2.42
C LEU A 471 -4.19 -16.73 -1.50
N LEU A 472 -4.05 -18.04 -1.41
CA LEU A 472 -2.99 -18.70 -0.63
C LEU A 472 -1.61 -18.35 -1.22
N TYR A 473 -1.45 -18.38 -2.53
CA TYR A 473 -0.22 -17.94 -3.18
C TYR A 473 0.15 -16.49 -2.81
N ARG A 474 -0.82 -15.57 -2.84
CA ARG A 474 -0.64 -14.19 -2.38
C ARG A 474 -0.29 -14.12 -0.91
N ALA A 475 -1.02 -14.83 -0.05
CA ALA A 475 -0.82 -14.84 1.40
C ALA A 475 0.56 -15.35 1.83
N LEU A 476 1.21 -16.16 0.99
CA LEU A 476 2.59 -16.62 1.15
C LEU A 476 3.65 -15.63 0.63
N GLY A 477 3.24 -14.43 0.22
CA GLY A 477 4.13 -13.41 -0.33
C GLY A 477 4.43 -13.57 -1.82
N GLY A 478 3.64 -14.36 -2.54
CA GLY A 478 3.75 -14.49 -4.00
C GLY A 478 3.29 -13.24 -4.75
N GLY A 479 3.76 -13.10 -6.01
CA GLY A 479 3.35 -12.00 -6.88
C GLY A 479 4.21 -10.73 -6.78
N CYS A 480 5.32 -10.77 -6.03
CA CYS A 480 6.23 -9.63 -5.85
C CYS A 480 7.50 -9.76 -6.68
#